data_025f9131f79100d20fc58278db5702c1
#
_entry.id   025f9131f79100d20fc58278db5702c1
#
_cell.length_a   1.000
_cell.length_b   1.000
_cell.length_c   1.000
_cell.angle_alpha   90.00
_cell.angle_beta   90.00
_cell.angle_gamma   90.00
#
_symmetry.space_group_name_H-M   'P 1'
#
loop_
_entity.id
_entity.type
_entity.pdbx_description
1 polymer ?
#
loop_
_entity_poly.entity_id
_entity_poly.type
_entity_poly.pdbx_seq_one_letter_code
_entity_poly.pdbx_strand_id
1 'polypeptide(L)'
;MPFDRGSFTFAMFDIPAELPENLLDLFAAKKAGPLDAVTDEPQLGWVTGHHLLDTTINEESAQMGGSYYLTLRQAVRKMPASLLNAVCKREEQAYMRANELEYVSSKMKKQIREEAIEKHIQKMPPALSGIPMVLEPHERLLYVGASSRSQIDLFLDMFYQ
;
A
#
# COMPACT_ATOMS: atom_id res chain seq x y z
N MET A 1 15.64 11.30 -1.19
CA MET A 1 14.91 10.53 -2.24
C MET A 1 15.62 9.23 -2.50
N PRO A 2 14.89 8.14 -2.80
CA PRO A 2 15.53 6.84 -3.01
C PRO A 2 16.46 6.78 -4.21
N PHE A 3 16.29 7.67 -5.17
CA PHE A 3 17.18 7.77 -6.34
C PHE A 3 18.45 8.57 -6.10
N ASP A 4 18.62 9.16 -4.92
CA ASP A 4 19.77 10.01 -4.59
C ASP A 4 20.89 9.23 -3.93
N ARG A 5 20.67 8.01 -3.47
CA ARG A 5 21.61 7.28 -2.62
C ARG A 5 21.69 5.79 -2.98
N GLY A 6 22.92 5.28 -2.97
CA GLY A 6 23.16 3.86 -3.12
C GLY A 6 22.86 3.33 -4.52
N SER A 7 22.72 2.03 -4.62
CA SER A 7 22.28 1.35 -5.84
C SER A 7 20.78 1.08 -5.78
N PHE A 8 20.11 1.25 -6.90
CA PHE A 8 18.68 1.00 -7.01
C PHE A 8 18.36 0.30 -8.33
N THR A 9 17.23 -0.38 -8.36
CA THR A 9 16.70 -1.02 -9.56
C THR A 9 15.47 -0.25 -10.02
N PHE A 10 15.35 -0.03 -11.32
CA PHE A 10 14.19 0.66 -11.88
C PHE A 10 13.78 0.05 -13.21
N ALA A 11 12.51 0.25 -13.57
CA ALA A 11 11.98 -0.03 -14.89
C ALA A 11 11.66 1.31 -15.58
N MET A 12 11.88 1.39 -16.89
CA MET A 12 11.63 2.59 -17.67
C MET A 12 10.49 2.32 -18.66
N PHE A 13 9.56 3.28 -18.76
CA PHE A 13 8.41 3.18 -19.66
C PHE A 13 8.27 4.42 -20.51
N ASP A 14 7.94 4.23 -21.79
CA ASP A 14 7.51 5.31 -22.66
C ASP A 14 6.01 5.57 -22.46
N ILE A 15 5.64 6.84 -22.40
CA ILE A 15 4.24 7.24 -22.25
C ILE A 15 3.71 7.60 -23.64
N PRO A 16 2.78 6.82 -24.20
CA PRO A 16 2.33 7.00 -25.59
C PRO A 16 1.39 8.18 -25.80
N ALA A 17 0.75 8.68 -24.73
CA ALA A 17 -0.19 9.79 -24.78
C ALA A 17 0.41 11.07 -24.19
N GLU A 18 -0.17 12.21 -24.56
CA GLU A 18 0.19 13.48 -23.91
C GLU A 18 -0.29 13.48 -22.46
N LEU A 19 0.55 14.03 -21.58
CA LEU A 19 0.21 14.17 -20.17
C LEU A 19 -0.70 15.38 -19.97
N PRO A 20 -1.70 15.27 -19.06
CA PRO A 20 -2.55 16.41 -18.75
C PRO A 20 -1.78 17.54 -18.07
N GLU A 21 -2.20 18.77 -18.31
CA GLU A 21 -1.57 19.96 -17.70
C GLU A 21 -1.72 19.99 -16.18
N ASN A 22 -2.85 19.46 -15.68
CA ASN A 22 -3.16 19.41 -14.25
C ASN A 22 -2.66 18.12 -13.58
N LEU A 23 -1.51 17.61 -13.97
CA LEU A 23 -0.99 16.32 -13.54
C LEU A 23 -0.85 16.20 -12.01
N LEU A 24 -0.31 17.25 -11.36
CA LEU A 24 -0.17 17.25 -9.91
C LEU A 24 -1.51 17.25 -9.18
N ASP A 25 -2.52 17.91 -9.72
CA ASP A 25 -3.86 17.91 -9.16
C ASP A 25 -4.48 16.52 -9.24
N LEU A 26 -4.22 15.78 -10.32
CA LEU A 26 -4.69 14.41 -10.46
C LEU A 26 -4.03 13.46 -9.46
N PHE A 27 -2.72 13.60 -9.23
CA PHE A 27 -2.04 12.84 -8.19
C PHE A 27 -2.54 13.21 -6.80
N ALA A 28 -2.74 14.49 -6.53
CA ALA A 28 -3.26 14.97 -5.26
C ALA A 28 -4.68 14.46 -4.98
N ALA A 29 -5.50 14.32 -6.01
CA ALA A 29 -6.86 13.77 -5.90
C ALA A 29 -6.85 12.30 -5.43
N LYS A 30 -5.78 11.57 -5.71
CA LYS A 30 -5.57 10.17 -5.30
C LYS A 30 -4.44 10.01 -4.30
N LYS A 31 -4.18 11.04 -3.51
CA LYS A 31 -3.18 10.97 -2.43
C LYS A 31 -3.56 9.92 -1.40
N ALA A 32 -2.56 9.41 -0.71
CA ALA A 32 -2.77 8.43 0.35
C ALA A 32 -3.67 8.98 1.44
N GLY A 33 -4.61 8.16 1.88
CA GLY A 33 -5.53 8.51 2.95
C GLY A 33 -4.88 8.41 4.34
N PRO A 34 -5.62 8.76 5.39
CA PRO A 34 -5.11 8.65 6.75
C PRO A 34 -4.85 7.19 7.13
N LEU A 35 -3.83 6.97 7.94
CA LEU A 35 -3.46 5.60 8.37
C LEU A 35 -4.54 4.95 9.22
N ASP A 36 -5.34 5.73 9.92
CA ASP A 36 -6.47 5.22 10.72
C ASP A 36 -7.54 4.54 9.86
N ALA A 37 -7.62 4.89 8.59
CA ALA A 37 -8.57 4.30 7.65
C ALA A 37 -8.10 2.97 7.06
N VAL A 38 -6.86 2.54 7.33
CA VAL A 38 -6.35 1.26 6.84
C VAL A 38 -7.03 0.11 7.58
N THR A 39 -7.62 -0.80 6.83
CA THR A 39 -8.32 -1.99 7.34
C THR A 39 -7.50 -3.25 7.05
N ASP A 40 -8.14 -4.39 6.89
CA ASP A 40 -7.51 -5.64 6.46
C ASP A 40 -7.13 -5.63 4.96
N GLU A 41 -7.67 -4.69 4.19
CA GLU A 41 -7.31 -4.50 2.79
C GLU A 41 -6.18 -3.47 2.65
N PRO A 42 -5.22 -3.68 1.72
CA PRO A 42 -4.17 -2.70 1.47
C PRO A 42 -4.72 -1.35 1.01
N GLN A 43 -4.19 -0.28 1.56
CA GLN A 43 -4.49 1.08 1.12
C GLN A 43 -3.39 1.55 0.17
N LEU A 44 -3.78 2.01 -1.01
CA LEU A 44 -2.89 2.59 -2.00
C LEU A 44 -3.16 4.08 -2.14
N GLY A 45 -2.10 4.85 -2.31
CA GLY A 45 -2.23 6.28 -2.55
C GLY A 45 -0.89 6.93 -2.83
N TRP A 46 -0.94 8.11 -3.44
CA TRP A 46 0.25 8.85 -3.81
C TRP A 46 0.76 9.68 -2.63
N VAL A 47 2.06 9.70 -2.47
CA VAL A 47 2.78 10.58 -1.54
C VAL A 47 3.96 11.21 -2.28
N THR A 48 4.59 12.20 -1.67
CA THR A 48 5.78 12.83 -2.26
C THR A 48 6.99 11.90 -2.23
N GLY A 49 8.03 12.25 -2.96
CA GLY A 49 9.30 11.52 -2.92
C GLY A 49 10.12 11.74 -1.65
N HIS A 50 9.69 12.62 -0.74
CA HIS A 50 10.44 12.93 0.48
C HIS A 50 10.34 11.83 1.53
N HIS A 51 9.14 11.43 1.88
CA HIS A 51 8.89 10.33 2.81
C HIS A 51 7.45 9.81 2.69
N LEU A 52 7.21 8.61 3.22
CA LEU A 52 5.94 7.89 3.03
C LEU A 52 4.73 8.51 3.74
N LEU A 53 4.93 9.50 4.58
CA LEU A 53 3.86 10.19 5.31
C LEU A 53 3.54 11.57 4.72
N ASP A 54 4.28 12.02 3.72
CA ASP A 54 4.08 13.32 3.11
C ASP A 54 3.04 13.25 1.99
N THR A 55 1.81 13.59 2.33
CA THR A 55 0.68 13.62 1.38
C THR A 55 0.43 15.00 0.77
N THR A 56 1.28 15.98 1.05
CA THR A 56 1.18 17.33 0.51
C THR A 56 1.81 17.39 -0.88
N ILE A 57 1.03 17.06 -1.89
CA ILE A 57 1.48 17.00 -3.28
C ILE A 57 1.20 18.32 -3.98
N ASN A 58 2.26 19.06 -4.27
CA ASN A 58 2.22 20.33 -5.01
C ASN A 58 3.53 20.55 -5.78
N GLU A 59 3.66 21.67 -6.48
CA GLU A 59 4.87 21.97 -7.26
C GLU A 59 6.15 22.02 -6.40
N GLU A 60 6.06 22.56 -5.19
CA GLU A 60 7.21 22.66 -4.30
C GLU A 60 7.69 21.30 -3.80
N SER A 61 6.77 20.39 -3.52
CA SER A 61 7.07 19.10 -2.91
C SER A 61 7.35 17.98 -3.92
N ALA A 62 6.74 18.04 -5.11
CA ALA A 62 6.76 16.93 -6.06
C ALA A 62 7.51 17.24 -7.36
N GLN A 63 7.83 18.50 -7.65
CA GLN A 63 8.49 18.89 -8.88
C GLN A 63 9.89 19.45 -8.60
N MET A 64 10.86 19.00 -9.39
CA MET A 64 12.26 19.49 -9.33
C MET A 64 12.85 19.47 -10.73
N GLY A 65 13.30 20.62 -11.21
CA GLY A 65 13.97 20.74 -12.50
C GLY A 65 13.13 20.28 -13.71
N GLY A 66 11.81 20.43 -13.64
CA GLY A 66 10.89 19.98 -14.68
C GLY A 66 10.47 18.52 -14.58
N SER A 67 11.02 17.77 -13.64
CA SER A 67 10.66 16.37 -13.41
C SER A 67 9.78 16.23 -12.18
N TYR A 68 8.91 15.21 -12.17
CA TYR A 68 8.03 14.91 -11.03
C TYR A 68 8.56 13.73 -10.24
N TYR A 69 8.62 13.89 -8.91
CA TYR A 69 9.11 12.89 -7.96
C TYR A 69 8.00 12.55 -6.99
N LEU A 70 7.44 11.35 -7.13
CA LEU A 70 6.35 10.85 -6.31
C LEU A 70 6.61 9.41 -5.92
N THR A 71 5.86 8.93 -4.96
CA THR A 71 5.92 7.54 -4.50
C THR A 71 4.50 7.01 -4.37
N LEU A 72 4.26 5.81 -4.86
CA LEU A 72 3.03 5.08 -4.58
C LEU A 72 3.20 4.38 -3.23
N ARG A 73 2.48 4.82 -2.23
CA ARG A 73 2.49 4.22 -0.90
C ARG A 73 1.48 3.09 -0.81
N GLN A 74 1.92 1.97 -0.27
CA GLN A 74 1.05 0.89 0.16
C GLN A 74 1.08 0.81 1.68
N ALA A 75 -0.07 0.87 2.31
CA ALA A 75 -0.22 0.72 3.76
C ALA A 75 -1.02 -0.55 4.03
N VAL A 76 -0.49 -1.43 4.85
CA VAL A 76 -1.07 -2.74 5.15
C VAL A 76 -1.09 -2.95 6.65
N ARG A 77 -2.24 -3.35 7.19
CA ARG A 77 -2.33 -3.90 8.53
C ARG A 77 -2.38 -5.41 8.42
N LYS A 78 -1.50 -6.08 9.13
CA LYS A 78 -1.45 -7.53 9.12
C LYS A 78 -1.29 -8.04 10.54
N MET A 79 -2.13 -8.98 10.91
CA MET A 79 -2.01 -9.65 12.20
C MET A 79 -0.89 -10.69 12.12
N PRO A 80 0.09 -10.67 13.03
CA PRO A 80 1.13 -11.70 13.04
C PRO A 80 0.55 -13.11 13.15
N ALA A 81 1.09 -14.04 12.39
CA ALA A 81 0.55 -15.41 12.32
C ALA A 81 0.51 -16.10 13.69
N SER A 82 1.54 -15.92 14.52
CA SER A 82 1.59 -16.49 15.86
C SER A 82 0.50 -15.95 16.78
N LEU A 83 0.24 -14.64 16.71
CA LEU A 83 -0.83 -14.02 17.49
C LEU A 83 -2.20 -14.47 17.00
N LEU A 84 -2.41 -14.50 15.68
CA LEU A 84 -3.68 -14.97 15.09
C LEU A 84 -3.96 -16.42 15.48
N ASN A 85 -2.97 -17.29 15.40
CA ASN A 85 -3.13 -18.70 15.80
C ASN A 85 -3.49 -18.85 17.28
N ALA A 86 -2.83 -18.07 18.15
CA ALA A 86 -3.14 -18.08 19.59
C ALA A 86 -4.55 -17.61 19.89
N VAL A 87 -4.99 -16.51 19.26
CA VAL A 87 -6.35 -16.00 19.41
C VAL A 87 -7.38 -17.01 18.90
N CYS A 88 -7.14 -17.59 17.72
CA CYS A 88 -8.03 -18.61 17.16
C CYS A 88 -8.18 -19.82 18.08
N LYS A 89 -7.08 -20.32 18.64
CA LYS A 89 -7.13 -21.44 19.59
C LYS A 89 -7.92 -21.09 20.83
N ARG A 90 -7.71 -19.91 21.38
CA ARG A 90 -8.45 -19.44 22.55
C ARG A 90 -9.97 -19.39 22.25
N GLU A 91 -10.35 -18.82 21.12
CA GLU A 91 -11.76 -18.70 20.73
C GLU A 91 -12.38 -20.06 20.40
N GLU A 92 -11.63 -20.96 19.76
CA GLU A 92 -12.07 -22.35 19.52
C GLU A 92 -12.36 -23.09 20.81
N GLN A 93 -11.46 -22.97 21.81
CA GLN A 93 -11.65 -23.59 23.11
C GLN A 93 -12.89 -23.04 23.84
N ALA A 94 -13.08 -21.72 23.79
CA ALA A 94 -14.27 -21.07 24.37
C ALA A 94 -15.54 -21.55 23.68
N TYR A 95 -15.53 -21.66 22.38
CA TYR A 95 -16.66 -22.15 21.58
C TYR A 95 -17.00 -23.60 21.93
N MET A 96 -16.00 -24.49 22.03
CA MET A 96 -16.21 -25.88 22.39
C MET A 96 -16.80 -26.04 23.78
N ARG A 97 -16.34 -25.25 24.75
CA ARG A 97 -16.87 -25.25 26.12
C ARG A 97 -18.31 -24.75 26.17
N ALA A 98 -18.61 -23.67 25.45
CA ALA A 98 -19.94 -23.08 25.46
C ALA A 98 -20.99 -23.98 24.81
N ASN A 99 -20.60 -24.82 23.84
CA ASN A 99 -21.49 -25.69 23.08
C ASN A 99 -21.31 -27.19 23.41
N GLU A 100 -20.49 -27.51 24.41
CA GLU A 100 -20.22 -28.89 24.86
C GLU A 100 -19.74 -29.79 23.69
N LEU A 101 -18.84 -29.24 22.86
CA LEU A 101 -18.30 -29.95 21.69
C LEU A 101 -16.85 -30.40 21.92
N GLU A 102 -16.46 -31.49 21.27
CA GLU A 102 -15.10 -32.03 21.32
C GLU A 102 -14.23 -31.53 20.18
N TYR A 103 -14.82 -30.97 19.13
CA TYR A 103 -14.11 -30.44 17.96
C TYR A 103 -14.86 -29.25 17.35
N VAL A 104 -14.14 -28.50 16.52
CA VAL A 104 -14.66 -27.36 15.79
C VAL A 104 -14.66 -27.69 14.30
N SER A 105 -15.80 -27.47 13.62
CA SER A 105 -15.88 -27.70 12.16
C SER A 105 -15.01 -26.72 11.39
N SER A 106 -14.64 -27.10 10.16
CA SER A 106 -13.82 -26.23 9.29
C SER A 106 -14.50 -24.90 8.99
N LYS A 107 -15.82 -24.91 8.84
CA LYS A 107 -16.63 -23.69 8.64
C LYS A 107 -16.54 -22.75 9.87
N MET A 108 -16.65 -23.31 11.06
CA MET A 108 -16.58 -22.54 12.30
C MET A 108 -15.15 -22.02 12.54
N LYS A 109 -14.11 -22.79 12.23
CA LYS A 109 -12.72 -22.35 12.30
C LYS A 109 -12.47 -21.14 11.40
N LYS A 110 -13.01 -21.15 10.19
CA LYS A 110 -12.92 -20.03 9.26
C LYS A 110 -13.61 -18.78 9.82
N GLN A 111 -14.81 -18.96 10.35
CA GLN A 111 -15.56 -17.85 10.97
C GLN A 111 -14.82 -17.27 12.17
N ILE A 112 -14.29 -18.10 13.05
CA ILE A 112 -13.50 -17.66 14.20
C ILE A 112 -12.26 -16.86 13.75
N ARG A 113 -11.58 -17.32 12.71
CA ARG A 113 -10.43 -16.62 12.14
C ARG A 113 -10.79 -15.24 11.58
N GLU A 114 -11.88 -15.15 10.84
CA GLU A 114 -12.36 -13.89 10.27
C GLU A 114 -12.75 -12.89 11.36
N GLU A 115 -13.47 -13.35 12.38
CA GLU A 115 -13.83 -12.52 13.52
C GLU A 115 -12.63 -12.07 14.35
N ALA A 116 -11.63 -12.94 14.52
CA ALA A 116 -10.39 -12.60 15.22
C ALA A 116 -9.63 -11.49 14.49
N ILE A 117 -9.51 -11.58 13.18
CA ILE A 117 -8.89 -10.54 12.36
C ILE A 117 -9.67 -9.23 12.49
N GLU A 118 -10.98 -9.26 12.31
CA GLU A 118 -11.82 -8.06 12.39
C GLU A 118 -11.70 -7.34 13.73
N LYS A 119 -11.67 -8.08 14.85
CA LYS A 119 -11.54 -7.51 16.18
C LYS A 119 -10.18 -6.90 16.47
N HIS A 120 -9.11 -7.45 15.91
CA HIS A 120 -7.75 -7.08 16.29
C HIS A 120 -6.97 -6.28 15.24
N ILE A 121 -7.42 -6.28 13.97
CA ILE A 121 -6.65 -5.66 12.89
C ILE A 121 -6.41 -4.16 13.11
N GLN A 122 -7.36 -3.43 13.66
CA GLN A 122 -7.23 -2.00 13.90
C GLN A 122 -6.24 -1.66 15.02
N LYS A 123 -5.89 -2.64 15.85
CA LYS A 123 -4.88 -2.50 16.90
C LYS A 123 -3.47 -2.76 16.39
N MET A 124 -3.34 -3.31 15.19
CA MET A 124 -2.04 -3.56 14.57
C MET A 124 -1.52 -2.28 13.92
N PRO A 125 -0.25 -1.92 14.11
CA PRO A 125 0.32 -0.79 13.40
C PRO A 125 0.39 -1.09 11.89
N PRO A 126 0.09 -0.10 11.03
CA PRO A 126 0.22 -0.31 9.60
C PRO A 126 1.69 -0.39 9.19
N ALA A 127 2.00 -1.33 8.31
CA ALA A 127 3.30 -1.41 7.65
C ALA A 127 3.25 -0.59 6.36
N LEU A 128 4.24 0.24 6.14
CA LEU A 128 4.32 1.10 4.97
C LEU A 128 5.42 0.62 4.02
N SER A 129 5.11 0.63 2.74
CA SER A 129 6.08 0.44 1.68
C SER A 129 5.79 1.42 0.55
N GLY A 130 6.78 1.68 -0.30
CA GLY A 130 6.63 2.64 -1.38
C GLY A 130 7.33 2.20 -2.64
N ILE A 131 6.71 2.55 -3.76
CA ILE A 131 7.29 2.38 -5.09
C ILE A 131 7.56 3.79 -5.62
N PRO A 132 8.82 4.26 -5.62
CA PRO A 132 9.16 5.59 -6.08
C PRO A 132 9.10 5.69 -7.61
N MET A 133 8.80 6.89 -8.09
CA MET A 133 8.86 7.18 -9.51
C MET A 133 9.54 8.51 -9.79
N VAL A 134 10.10 8.62 -10.98
CA VAL A 134 10.49 9.87 -11.61
C VAL A 134 9.78 9.96 -12.94
N LEU A 135 9.04 11.04 -13.16
CA LEU A 135 8.35 11.30 -14.40
C LEU A 135 8.99 12.48 -15.12
N GLU A 136 9.44 12.24 -16.34
CA GLU A 136 10.01 13.25 -17.25
C GLU A 136 8.93 13.63 -18.28
N PRO A 137 8.15 14.70 -18.04
CA PRO A 137 7.00 14.98 -18.89
C PRO A 137 7.37 15.40 -20.31
N HIS A 138 8.46 16.11 -20.49
CA HIS A 138 8.92 16.56 -21.82
C HIS A 138 9.38 15.41 -22.70
N GLU A 139 10.04 14.42 -22.11
CA GLU A 139 10.54 13.25 -22.80
C GLU A 139 9.52 12.11 -22.82
N ARG A 140 8.44 12.23 -22.08
CA ARG A 140 7.41 11.20 -21.88
C ARG A 140 8.00 9.89 -21.37
N LEU A 141 8.91 10.00 -20.43
CA LEU A 141 9.55 8.85 -19.79
C LEU A 141 9.13 8.74 -18.34
N LEU A 142 8.88 7.52 -17.92
CA LEU A 142 8.52 7.17 -16.54
C LEU A 142 9.52 6.16 -16.01
N TYR A 143 10.17 6.50 -14.90
CA TYR A 143 11.08 5.60 -14.18
C TYR A 143 10.36 5.11 -12.91
N VAL A 144 10.22 3.80 -12.78
CA VAL A 144 9.57 3.16 -11.65
C VAL A 144 10.60 2.39 -10.85
N GLY A 145 10.75 2.71 -9.57
CA GLY A 145 11.74 2.09 -8.68
C GLY A 145 11.31 0.73 -8.16
N ALA A 146 11.01 -0.19 -9.07
CA ALA A 146 10.63 -1.55 -8.75
C ALA A 146 11.20 -2.52 -9.78
N SER A 147 11.51 -3.74 -9.35
CA SER A 147 12.03 -4.79 -10.23
C SER A 147 11.06 -5.97 -10.36
N SER A 148 10.18 -6.19 -9.38
CA SER A 148 9.20 -7.28 -9.45
C SER A 148 8.04 -6.90 -10.36
N ARG A 149 7.60 -7.87 -11.16
CA ARG A 149 6.49 -7.66 -12.08
C ARG A 149 5.20 -7.28 -11.36
N SER A 150 4.92 -7.89 -10.22
CA SER A 150 3.72 -7.60 -9.44
C SER A 150 3.69 -6.16 -8.92
N GLN A 151 4.83 -5.62 -8.48
CA GLN A 151 4.93 -4.23 -8.05
C GLN A 151 4.78 -3.26 -9.24
N ILE A 152 5.37 -3.59 -10.37
CA ILE A 152 5.26 -2.79 -11.59
C ILE A 152 3.81 -2.76 -12.08
N ASP A 153 3.13 -3.90 -12.12
CA ASP A 153 1.74 -3.98 -12.53
C ASP A 153 0.83 -3.18 -11.59
N LEU A 154 1.04 -3.30 -10.29
CA LEU A 154 0.31 -2.52 -9.27
C LEU A 154 0.52 -1.02 -9.47
N PHE A 155 1.76 -0.61 -9.71
CA PHE A 155 2.10 0.79 -9.95
C PHE A 155 1.41 1.33 -11.19
N LEU A 156 1.50 0.61 -12.31
CA LEU A 156 0.91 1.04 -13.58
C LEU A 156 -0.61 1.12 -13.51
N ASP A 157 -1.26 0.18 -12.82
CA ASP A 157 -2.70 0.22 -12.61
C ASP A 157 -3.14 1.50 -11.90
N MET A 158 -2.38 1.94 -10.88
CA MET A 158 -2.66 3.20 -10.19
C MET A 158 -2.28 4.43 -11.01
N PHE A 159 -1.22 4.35 -11.78
CA PHE A 159 -0.74 5.47 -12.59
C PHE A 159 -1.72 5.85 -13.70
N TYR A 160 -2.34 4.87 -14.34
CA TYR A 160 -3.26 5.07 -15.46
C TYR A 160 -4.72 5.31 -15.05
N GLN A 161 -4.99 5.42 -13.77
CA GLN A 161 -6.34 5.77 -13.29
C GLN A 161 -6.63 7.25 -13.32
#